data_c909061ee543a486035f6609aeb6d318
#
_entry.id   c909061ee543a486035f6609aeb6d318
#
_cell.length_a   1.000
_cell.length_b   1.000
_cell.length_c   1.000
_cell.angle_alpha   90.00
_cell.angle_beta   90.00
_cell.angle_gamma   90.00
#
_symmetry.space_group_name_H-M   'P 1'
#
loop_
_entity.id
_entity.type
_entity.pdbx_description
1 polymer ?
#
loop_
_entity_poly.entity_id
_entity_poly.type
_entity_poly.pdbx_seq_one_letter_code
_entity_poly.pdbx_strand_id
1 'polypeptide(L)'
;RSAAAQLRWADTASPSRVLLVCGSARNDGNCPGEMSKTFRLLEIARETLEQAGIQTDVLDLSLLSSEYGRKIHPCKGCASTAMPLCNWPCSCYPNHALDQTNDWMAEIYERWTAAHAVIIVSPVYWYQSPSPLKLMIDRLVCADGGNPDPSATSGKNPGKAKALEMAGWDYPQHLAGRAYGLIVHGDVAGIEDARRALSDWLDWMGFIDAGVQARLDRYIGYYEPYATSHDSLDRDEAVQEEARNVARAVAKAVVELRAGRLQAVQPNLSRPRPK
;
A
#
# COMPACT_ATOMS: atom_id res chain seq x y z
N ARG A 1 -5.30 12.34 -13.60
CA ARG A 1 -4.62 12.33 -12.28
C ARG A 1 -3.51 11.29 -12.25
N SER A 2 -3.81 9.99 -12.32
CA SER A 2 -2.78 8.93 -12.27
C SER A 2 -1.71 9.05 -13.36
N ALA A 3 -2.06 9.43 -14.59
CA ALA A 3 -1.08 9.68 -15.65
C ALA A 3 -0.11 10.82 -15.29
N ALA A 4 -0.60 11.92 -14.73
CA ALA A 4 0.25 13.00 -14.27
C ALA A 4 1.13 12.60 -13.08
N ALA A 5 0.61 11.74 -12.19
CA ALA A 5 1.36 11.17 -11.08
C ALA A 5 2.48 10.24 -11.58
N GLN A 6 2.21 9.45 -12.62
CA GLN A 6 3.22 8.59 -13.25
C GLN A 6 4.35 9.40 -13.91
N LEU A 7 4.03 10.54 -14.52
CA LEU A 7 5.05 11.44 -15.05
C LEU A 7 5.93 12.02 -13.93
N ARG A 8 5.34 12.42 -12.79
CA ARG A 8 6.10 12.89 -11.63
C ARG A 8 7.00 11.81 -11.03
N TRP A 9 6.51 10.56 -10.97
CA TRP A 9 7.32 9.43 -10.52
C TRP A 9 8.53 9.17 -11.44
N ALA A 10 8.33 9.26 -12.75
CA ALA A 10 9.37 9.01 -13.74
C ALA A 10 10.37 10.16 -13.87
N ASP A 11 10.03 11.37 -13.43
CA ASP A 11 10.89 12.54 -13.51
C ASP A 11 12.02 12.48 -12.47
N THR A 12 13.25 12.28 -12.96
CA THR A 12 14.44 12.18 -12.10
C THR A 12 14.76 13.49 -11.37
N ALA A 13 14.28 14.64 -11.85
CA ALA A 13 14.43 15.93 -11.19
C ALA A 13 13.41 16.16 -10.07
N SER A 14 12.31 15.39 -10.04
CA SER A 14 11.31 15.50 -8.97
C SER A 14 11.90 15.03 -7.62
N PRO A 15 11.43 15.56 -6.47
CA PRO A 15 11.88 15.08 -5.17
C PRO A 15 11.52 13.59 -4.96
N SER A 16 12.40 12.86 -4.25
CA SER A 16 12.10 11.50 -3.80
C SER A 16 10.91 11.51 -2.84
N ARG A 17 9.93 10.62 -3.05
CA ARG A 17 8.69 10.57 -2.28
C ARG A 17 8.40 9.17 -1.76
N VAL A 18 8.05 9.07 -0.48
CA VAL A 18 7.59 7.85 0.17
C VAL A 18 6.15 8.03 0.65
N LEU A 19 5.28 7.11 0.28
CA LEU A 19 3.92 7.02 0.80
C LEU A 19 3.93 6.22 2.10
N LEU A 20 3.48 6.83 3.18
CA LEU A 20 3.30 6.22 4.49
C LEU A 20 1.82 5.86 4.67
N VAL A 21 1.50 4.59 4.79
CA VAL A 21 0.13 4.12 4.95
C VAL A 21 -0.11 3.70 6.41
N CYS A 22 -0.97 4.43 7.12
CA CYS A 22 -1.48 4.02 8.42
C CYS A 22 -2.65 3.07 8.23
N GLY A 23 -2.44 1.77 8.54
CA GLY A 23 -3.45 0.73 8.38
C GLY A 23 -4.44 0.61 9.54
N SER A 24 -4.29 1.41 10.62
CA SER A 24 -5.20 1.39 11.77
C SER A 24 -6.59 1.94 11.40
N ALA A 25 -7.62 1.43 12.05
CA ALA A 25 -8.96 2.02 12.03
C ALA A 25 -9.17 3.06 13.15
N ARG A 26 -8.20 3.27 14.03
CA ARG A 26 -8.30 4.08 15.24
C ARG A 26 -7.48 5.35 15.15
N ASN A 27 -8.09 6.47 15.52
CA ASN A 27 -7.43 7.76 15.72
C ASN A 27 -8.10 8.53 16.89
N ASP A 28 -7.64 9.74 17.15
CA ASP A 28 -8.17 10.62 18.19
C ASP A 28 -9.55 11.20 17.85
N GLY A 29 -9.98 11.17 16.60
CA GLY A 29 -11.29 11.60 16.12
C GLY A 29 -12.40 10.54 16.21
N ASN A 30 -12.10 9.32 16.67
CA ASN A 30 -13.11 8.27 16.90
C ASN A 30 -13.04 7.73 18.33
N CYS A 31 -14.00 6.87 18.71
CA CYS A 31 -14.01 6.25 20.03
C CYS A 31 -12.81 5.27 20.16
N PRO A 32 -11.98 5.37 21.21
CA PRO A 32 -12.13 6.13 22.45
C PRO A 32 -11.49 7.54 22.45
N GLY A 33 -11.13 8.13 21.32
CA GLY A 33 -10.54 9.47 21.27
C GLY A 33 -9.03 9.49 21.59
N GLU A 34 -8.33 8.45 21.17
CA GLU A 34 -6.91 8.26 21.46
C GLU A 34 -6.16 7.80 20.23
N MET A 35 -5.05 8.45 19.91
CA MET A 35 -4.24 8.11 18.75
C MET A 35 -3.67 6.69 18.86
N SER A 36 -3.62 5.97 17.73
CA SER A 36 -3.16 4.59 17.70
C SER A 36 -1.63 4.46 17.83
N LYS A 37 -1.15 3.35 18.39
CA LYS A 37 0.29 2.98 18.34
C LYS A 37 0.81 2.93 16.89
N THR A 38 -0.02 2.52 15.95
CA THR A 38 0.29 2.49 14.52
C THR A 38 0.70 3.86 14.01
N PHE A 39 -0.08 4.89 14.34
CA PHE A 39 0.22 6.25 13.91
C PHE A 39 1.50 6.79 14.56
N ARG A 40 1.75 6.45 15.83
CA ARG A 40 3.01 6.81 16.51
C ARG A 40 4.23 6.19 15.84
N LEU A 41 4.17 4.92 15.44
CA LEU A 41 5.24 4.25 14.69
C LEU A 41 5.42 4.87 13.30
N LEU A 42 4.31 5.26 12.65
CA LEU A 42 4.34 5.96 11.37
C LEU A 42 5.05 7.31 11.49
N GLU A 43 4.78 8.09 12.54
CA GLU A 43 5.45 9.38 12.78
C GLU A 43 6.97 9.21 12.98
N ILE A 44 7.40 8.18 13.69
CA ILE A 44 8.83 7.85 13.84
C ILE A 44 9.47 7.58 12.45
N ALA A 45 8.80 6.82 11.61
CA ALA A 45 9.26 6.56 10.25
C ALA A 45 9.25 7.83 9.39
N ARG A 46 8.20 8.66 9.49
CA ARG A 46 8.08 9.94 8.77
C ARG A 46 9.23 10.89 9.09
N GLU A 47 9.45 11.16 10.37
CA GLU A 47 10.54 12.03 10.83
C GLU A 47 11.90 11.54 10.33
N THR A 48 12.14 10.22 10.36
CA THR A 48 13.39 9.62 9.89
C THR A 48 13.60 9.81 8.39
N LEU A 49 12.53 9.65 7.58
CA LEU A 49 12.57 9.90 6.13
C LEU A 49 12.82 11.38 5.81
N GLU A 50 12.13 12.28 6.50
CA GLU A 50 12.28 13.72 6.32
C GLU A 50 13.69 14.20 6.66
N GLN A 51 14.29 13.67 7.76
CA GLN A 51 15.69 13.91 8.10
C GLN A 51 16.66 13.40 7.03
N ALA A 52 16.29 12.37 6.28
CA ALA A 52 17.04 11.87 5.12
C ALA A 52 16.78 12.65 3.82
N GLY A 53 16.00 13.74 3.86
CA GLY A 53 15.68 14.56 2.69
C GLY A 53 14.62 13.94 1.75
N ILE A 54 13.86 12.97 2.23
CA ILE A 54 12.78 12.33 1.47
C ILE A 54 11.45 13.03 1.77
N GLN A 55 10.70 13.38 0.74
CA GLN A 55 9.34 13.87 0.92
C GLN A 55 8.42 12.73 1.36
N THR A 56 7.61 13.00 2.37
CA THR A 56 6.63 12.03 2.87
C THR A 56 5.23 12.43 2.47
N ASP A 57 4.38 11.42 2.29
CA ASP A 57 2.95 11.57 2.01
C ASP A 57 2.20 10.58 2.93
N VAL A 58 1.40 11.09 3.87
CA VAL A 58 0.72 10.26 4.88
C VAL A 58 -0.69 9.93 4.44
N LEU A 59 -0.97 8.66 4.21
CA LEU A 59 -2.31 8.11 3.97
C LEU A 59 -2.83 7.45 5.26
N ASP A 60 -3.61 8.19 6.01
CA ASP A 60 -4.22 7.69 7.25
C ASP A 60 -5.58 7.05 6.97
N LEU A 61 -5.64 5.71 6.92
CA LEU A 61 -6.87 4.98 6.65
C LEU A 61 -7.86 4.98 7.83
N SER A 62 -7.44 5.43 9.01
CA SER A 62 -8.34 5.59 10.15
C SER A 62 -9.42 6.65 9.90
N LEU A 63 -9.17 7.58 8.98
CA LEU A 63 -10.15 8.57 8.53
C LEU A 63 -11.43 7.96 7.94
N LEU A 64 -11.39 6.71 7.48
CA LEU A 64 -12.61 5.96 7.10
C LEU A 64 -13.56 5.73 8.27
N SER A 65 -13.05 5.76 9.49
CA SER A 65 -13.84 5.53 10.71
C SER A 65 -14.26 6.84 11.40
N SER A 66 -13.54 7.94 11.17
CA SER A 66 -13.76 9.23 11.84
C SER A 66 -14.36 10.30 10.94
N GLU A 67 -14.12 10.26 9.62
CA GLU A 67 -14.65 11.25 8.69
C GLU A 67 -15.84 10.70 7.90
N TYR A 68 -17.03 11.25 8.14
CA TYR A 68 -18.26 10.78 7.53
C TYR A 68 -18.28 10.86 6.00
N GLY A 69 -17.51 11.78 5.43
CA GLY A 69 -17.39 11.98 3.99
C GLY A 69 -16.40 11.04 3.29
N ARG A 70 -15.50 10.38 4.01
CA ARG A 70 -14.50 9.50 3.41
C ARG A 70 -15.02 8.07 3.29
N LYS A 71 -14.96 7.52 2.08
CA LYS A 71 -15.43 6.15 1.80
C LYS A 71 -14.51 5.46 0.82
N ILE A 72 -14.20 4.19 1.08
CA ILE A 72 -13.68 3.27 0.08
C ILE A 72 -14.78 2.23 -0.18
N HIS A 73 -15.31 2.23 -1.39
CA HIS A 73 -16.30 1.22 -1.78
C HIS A 73 -15.62 -0.12 -2.02
N PRO A 74 -16.24 -1.26 -1.68
CA PRO A 74 -15.64 -2.58 -1.84
C PRO A 74 -15.37 -2.91 -3.31
N CYS A 75 -14.34 -3.72 -3.57
CA CYS A 75 -14.05 -4.21 -4.92
C CYS A 75 -15.21 -5.08 -5.44
N LYS A 76 -15.63 -4.86 -6.69
CA LYS A 76 -16.68 -5.67 -7.34
C LYS A 76 -16.16 -6.96 -7.98
N GLY A 77 -14.85 -7.23 -7.90
CA GLY A 77 -14.25 -8.45 -8.42
C GLY A 77 -14.29 -8.58 -9.95
N CYS A 78 -14.27 -7.48 -10.70
CA CYS A 78 -14.33 -7.50 -12.17
C CYS A 78 -13.27 -8.41 -12.80
N ALA A 79 -12.08 -8.49 -12.19
CA ALA A 79 -10.98 -9.35 -12.63
C ALA A 79 -11.36 -10.85 -12.66
N SER A 80 -12.32 -11.29 -11.84
CA SER A 80 -12.80 -12.68 -11.83
C SER A 80 -13.54 -13.09 -13.10
N THR A 81 -14.02 -12.12 -13.87
CA THR A 81 -14.66 -12.39 -15.17
C THR A 81 -13.63 -12.50 -16.29
N ALA A 82 -12.73 -11.55 -16.34
CA ALA A 82 -11.54 -11.48 -17.18
C ALA A 82 -10.73 -10.26 -16.74
N MET A 83 -9.41 -10.37 -16.69
CA MET A 83 -8.57 -9.29 -16.20
C MET A 83 -8.73 -7.97 -16.98
N PRO A 84 -8.85 -7.97 -18.35
CA PRO A 84 -9.08 -6.74 -19.10
C PRO A 84 -10.38 -6.00 -18.78
N LEU A 85 -11.32 -6.62 -18.04
CA LEU A 85 -12.54 -5.97 -17.57
C LEU A 85 -12.27 -5.04 -16.38
N CYS A 86 -11.20 -5.28 -15.63
CA CYS A 86 -10.74 -4.43 -14.54
C CYS A 86 -9.91 -3.28 -15.12
N ASN A 87 -10.41 -2.06 -15.04
CA ASN A 87 -9.70 -0.89 -15.58
C ASN A 87 -8.67 -0.35 -14.59
N TRP A 88 -7.57 0.19 -15.09
CA TRP A 88 -6.60 0.97 -14.34
C TRP A 88 -6.63 2.45 -14.75
N PRO A 89 -6.85 3.39 -13.81
CA PRO A 89 -7.38 3.18 -12.46
C PRO A 89 -8.81 2.62 -12.47
N CYS A 90 -9.24 2.01 -11.35
CA CYS A 90 -10.55 1.39 -11.26
C CYS A 90 -11.69 2.36 -11.59
N SER A 91 -12.58 1.95 -12.50
CA SER A 91 -13.78 2.69 -12.92
C SER A 91 -15.10 1.95 -12.60
N CYS A 92 -15.09 1.09 -11.56
CA CYS A 92 -16.26 0.28 -11.20
C CYS A 92 -17.43 1.08 -10.65
N TYR A 93 -17.19 2.29 -10.19
CA TYR A 93 -18.23 3.17 -9.65
C TYR A 93 -18.53 4.27 -10.65
N PRO A 94 -19.81 4.50 -11.00
CA PRO A 94 -20.20 5.50 -12.00
C PRO A 94 -19.66 6.89 -11.64
N ASN A 95 -19.25 7.62 -12.67
CA ASN A 95 -18.78 9.01 -12.54
C ASN A 95 -17.53 9.21 -11.67
N HIS A 96 -16.82 8.13 -11.36
CA HIS A 96 -15.59 8.19 -10.58
C HIS A 96 -14.56 9.16 -11.20
N ALA A 97 -14.37 9.10 -12.52
CA ALA A 97 -13.46 9.98 -13.25
C ALA A 97 -13.86 11.47 -13.23
N LEU A 98 -15.11 11.76 -12.91
CA LEU A 98 -15.67 13.11 -12.80
C LEU A 98 -15.76 13.61 -11.36
N ASP A 99 -15.18 12.88 -10.40
CA ASP A 99 -15.30 13.14 -8.96
C ASP A 99 -16.74 13.22 -8.42
N GLN A 100 -17.71 12.64 -9.14
CA GLN A 100 -19.11 12.64 -8.76
C GLN A 100 -19.46 11.47 -7.84
N THR A 101 -18.59 10.48 -7.74
CA THR A 101 -18.71 9.38 -6.78
C THR A 101 -17.82 9.67 -5.60
N ASN A 102 -18.39 9.69 -4.41
CA ASN A 102 -17.61 9.76 -3.18
C ASN A 102 -16.88 8.43 -2.96
N ASP A 103 -15.66 8.33 -3.49
CA ASP A 103 -14.79 7.18 -3.37
C ASP A 103 -13.35 7.66 -3.24
N TRP A 104 -12.80 7.52 -2.05
CA TRP A 104 -11.46 7.99 -1.73
C TRP A 104 -10.34 7.34 -2.56
N MET A 105 -10.63 6.19 -3.19
CA MET A 105 -9.67 5.54 -4.07
C MET A 105 -9.25 6.43 -5.26
N ALA A 106 -10.05 7.42 -5.67
CA ALA A 106 -9.67 8.37 -6.71
C ALA A 106 -8.38 9.14 -6.35
N GLU A 107 -8.26 9.56 -5.08
CA GLU A 107 -7.08 10.20 -4.52
C GLU A 107 -5.97 9.17 -4.24
N ILE A 108 -6.32 8.02 -3.67
CA ILE A 108 -5.38 6.97 -3.27
C ILE A 108 -4.60 6.44 -4.47
N TYR A 109 -5.23 6.19 -5.62
CA TYR A 109 -4.51 5.75 -6.82
C TYR A 109 -3.43 6.75 -7.26
N GLU A 110 -3.72 8.04 -7.20
CA GLU A 110 -2.75 9.08 -7.54
C GLU A 110 -1.55 9.05 -6.59
N ARG A 111 -1.79 8.92 -5.29
CA ARG A 111 -0.76 8.90 -4.26
C ARG A 111 0.17 7.68 -4.40
N TRP A 112 -0.40 6.48 -4.62
CA TRP A 112 0.36 5.26 -4.89
C TRP A 112 1.19 5.39 -6.17
N THR A 113 0.63 5.99 -7.20
CA THR A 113 1.31 6.18 -8.48
C THR A 113 2.50 7.15 -8.37
N ALA A 114 2.36 8.22 -7.59
CA ALA A 114 3.40 9.25 -7.44
C ALA A 114 4.55 8.83 -6.52
N ALA A 115 4.38 7.79 -5.70
CA ALA A 115 5.37 7.36 -4.73
C ALA A 115 6.52 6.57 -5.37
N HIS A 116 7.76 6.75 -4.90
CA HIS A 116 8.92 5.94 -5.25
C HIS A 116 9.06 4.73 -4.34
N ALA A 117 8.48 4.81 -3.14
CA ALA A 117 8.34 3.70 -2.21
C ALA A 117 7.10 3.85 -1.35
N VAL A 118 6.70 2.75 -0.71
CA VAL A 118 5.62 2.73 0.29
C VAL A 118 6.13 2.11 1.59
N ILE A 119 5.73 2.68 2.74
CA ILE A 119 5.83 2.01 4.03
C ILE A 119 4.42 1.79 4.55
N ILE A 120 4.04 0.55 4.80
CA ILE A 120 2.76 0.22 5.43
C ILE A 120 3.00 -0.04 6.90
N VAL A 121 2.36 0.75 7.75
CA VAL A 121 2.35 0.56 9.21
C VAL A 121 0.98 0.05 9.61
N SER A 122 0.90 -1.18 10.12
CA SER A 122 -0.37 -1.85 10.37
C SER A 122 -0.40 -2.56 11.72
N PRO A 123 -1.48 -2.41 12.49
CA PRO A 123 -1.75 -3.33 13.58
C PRO A 123 -2.32 -4.64 13.02
N VAL A 124 -2.38 -5.66 13.85
CA VAL A 124 -3.12 -6.90 13.56
C VAL A 124 -4.47 -6.86 14.28
N TYR A 125 -5.56 -7.06 13.53
CA TYR A 125 -6.91 -7.23 14.05
C TYR A 125 -7.39 -8.64 13.69
N TRP A 126 -7.70 -9.45 14.70
CA TRP A 126 -8.18 -10.83 14.48
C TRP A 126 -7.31 -11.59 13.46
N TYR A 127 -5.99 -11.64 13.70
CA TYR A 127 -5.00 -12.36 12.89
C TYR A 127 -4.77 -11.80 11.47
N GLN A 128 -5.38 -10.67 11.10
CA GLN A 128 -5.33 -10.11 9.75
C GLN A 128 -5.09 -8.60 9.74
N SER A 129 -4.89 -8.05 8.55
CA SER A 129 -4.90 -6.60 8.35
C SER A 129 -6.27 -6.02 8.68
N PRO A 130 -6.34 -4.82 9.30
CA PRO A 130 -7.60 -4.15 9.58
C PRO A 130 -8.45 -3.92 8.33
N SER A 131 -9.76 -3.85 8.50
CA SER A 131 -10.71 -3.67 7.38
C SER A 131 -10.42 -2.44 6.50
N PRO A 132 -10.04 -1.25 7.01
CA PRO A 132 -9.66 -0.13 6.16
C PRO A 132 -8.50 -0.44 5.23
N LEU A 133 -7.46 -1.09 5.74
CA LEU A 133 -6.30 -1.51 4.94
C LEU A 133 -6.71 -2.56 3.91
N LYS A 134 -7.50 -3.55 4.30
CA LYS A 134 -7.97 -4.59 3.39
C LYS A 134 -8.86 -4.05 2.28
N LEU A 135 -9.75 -3.09 2.56
CA LEU A 135 -10.56 -2.42 1.54
C LEU A 135 -9.68 -1.74 0.48
N MET A 136 -8.64 -1.02 0.90
CA MET A 136 -7.69 -0.40 -0.01
C MET A 136 -6.95 -1.45 -0.86
N ILE A 137 -6.42 -2.51 -0.23
CA ILE A 137 -5.71 -3.61 -0.92
C ILE A 137 -6.61 -4.24 -1.99
N ASP A 138 -7.85 -4.57 -1.66
CA ASP A 138 -8.78 -5.19 -2.62
C ASP A 138 -9.06 -4.28 -3.83
N ARG A 139 -9.08 -2.96 -3.61
CA ARG A 139 -9.30 -1.99 -4.67
C ARG A 139 -8.03 -1.75 -5.52
N LEU A 140 -6.84 -2.08 -5.01
CA LEU A 140 -5.58 -2.02 -5.75
C LEU A 140 -5.37 -3.20 -6.70
N VAL A 141 -6.25 -4.19 -6.75
CA VAL A 141 -6.19 -5.30 -7.73
C VAL A 141 -6.10 -4.80 -9.17
N CYS A 142 -6.68 -3.65 -9.49
CA CYS A 142 -6.59 -3.05 -10.82
C CYS A 142 -5.16 -2.60 -11.19
N ALA A 143 -4.26 -2.46 -10.24
CA ALA A 143 -2.87 -2.12 -10.50
C ALA A 143 -2.03 -3.34 -10.95
N ASP A 144 -2.54 -4.55 -10.74
CA ASP A 144 -1.90 -5.81 -11.18
C ASP A 144 -2.71 -6.43 -12.32
N GLY A 145 -2.40 -6.05 -13.55
CA GLY A 145 -3.02 -6.56 -14.77
C GLY A 145 -4.21 -5.75 -15.31
N GLY A 146 -4.61 -4.66 -14.65
CA GLY A 146 -5.77 -3.86 -15.07
C GLY A 146 -5.57 -3.17 -16.41
N ASN A 147 -6.68 -3.02 -17.15
CA ASN A 147 -6.71 -2.43 -18.48
C ASN A 147 -6.56 -0.90 -18.44
N PRO A 148 -5.49 -0.34 -19.01
CA PRO A 148 -5.30 1.12 -19.06
C PRO A 148 -6.20 1.82 -20.09
N ASP A 149 -6.78 1.06 -21.03
CA ASP A 149 -7.67 1.58 -22.07
C ASP A 149 -9.10 1.00 -21.97
N PRO A 150 -10.02 1.68 -21.26
CA PRO A 150 -11.41 1.22 -21.17
C PRO A 150 -12.13 1.08 -22.52
N SER A 151 -11.67 1.76 -23.57
CA SER A 151 -12.30 1.71 -24.90
C SER A 151 -12.16 0.32 -25.53
N ALA A 152 -11.06 -0.38 -25.25
CA ALA A 152 -10.80 -1.74 -25.74
C ALA A 152 -11.88 -2.77 -25.34
N THR A 153 -12.55 -2.53 -24.20
CA THR A 153 -13.67 -3.36 -23.73
C THR A 153 -15.03 -2.68 -23.88
N SER A 154 -15.11 -1.56 -24.64
CA SER A 154 -16.31 -0.73 -24.71
C SER A 154 -16.86 -0.36 -23.33
N GLY A 155 -15.97 0.10 -22.45
CA GLY A 155 -16.24 0.34 -21.04
C GLY A 155 -16.10 -0.93 -20.21
N LYS A 156 -17.14 -1.74 -20.13
CA LYS A 156 -17.12 -2.97 -19.31
C LYS A 156 -17.90 -4.14 -19.97
N ASN A 157 -17.64 -4.37 -21.23
CA ASN A 157 -18.25 -5.51 -21.96
C ASN A 157 -17.49 -6.81 -21.63
N PRO A 158 -18.13 -7.80 -20.96
CA PRO A 158 -17.46 -9.02 -20.54
C PRO A 158 -17.03 -9.92 -21.69
N GLY A 159 -17.78 -9.95 -22.79
CA GLY A 159 -17.43 -10.73 -23.98
C GLY A 159 -16.14 -10.23 -24.64
N LYS A 160 -16.01 -8.90 -24.81
CA LYS A 160 -14.80 -8.30 -25.34
C LYS A 160 -13.60 -8.49 -24.40
N ALA A 161 -13.80 -8.35 -23.09
CA ALA A 161 -12.73 -8.56 -22.12
C ALA A 161 -12.20 -9.99 -22.15
N LYS A 162 -13.09 -11.00 -22.20
CA LYS A 162 -12.70 -12.41 -22.36
C LYS A 162 -11.96 -12.66 -23.66
N ALA A 163 -12.42 -12.06 -24.77
CA ALA A 163 -11.75 -12.20 -26.06
C ALA A 163 -10.32 -11.62 -26.03
N LEU A 164 -10.13 -10.45 -25.39
CA LEU A 164 -8.81 -9.85 -25.21
C LEU A 164 -7.88 -10.73 -24.36
N GLU A 165 -8.40 -11.28 -23.26
CA GLU A 165 -7.61 -12.14 -22.39
C GLU A 165 -7.16 -13.43 -23.11
N MET A 166 -8.07 -14.05 -23.85
CA MET A 166 -7.77 -15.26 -24.64
C MET A 166 -6.84 -15.01 -25.85
N ALA A 167 -6.79 -13.77 -26.34
CA ALA A 167 -5.84 -13.35 -27.38
C ALA A 167 -4.42 -13.11 -26.84
N GLY A 168 -4.22 -13.15 -25.55
CA GLY A 168 -2.93 -12.96 -24.89
C GLY A 168 -2.84 -11.61 -24.18
N TRP A 169 -3.47 -11.51 -23.00
CA TRP A 169 -3.33 -10.35 -22.13
C TRP A 169 -1.98 -10.36 -21.41
N ASP A 170 -1.30 -9.23 -21.38
CA ASP A 170 0.06 -9.10 -20.84
C ASP A 170 0.13 -8.83 -19.33
N TYR A 171 -1.01 -8.67 -18.67
CA TYR A 171 -1.14 -8.38 -17.22
C TYR A 171 -0.23 -7.25 -16.75
N PRO A 172 -0.40 -6.01 -17.24
CA PRO A 172 0.51 -4.92 -16.94
C PRO A 172 0.51 -4.56 -15.44
N GLN A 173 1.71 -4.48 -14.86
CA GLN A 173 1.90 -4.11 -13.46
C GLN A 173 2.14 -2.60 -13.33
N HIS A 174 1.09 -1.83 -13.07
CA HIS A 174 1.11 -0.37 -13.11
C HIS A 174 1.88 0.30 -11.98
N LEU A 175 2.14 -0.43 -10.89
CA LEU A 175 2.87 0.05 -9.73
C LEU A 175 4.23 -0.66 -9.53
N ALA A 176 4.65 -1.50 -10.47
CA ALA A 176 5.94 -2.19 -10.39
C ALA A 176 7.13 -1.22 -10.31
N GLY A 177 8.23 -1.69 -9.73
CA GLY A 177 9.49 -0.95 -9.64
C GLY A 177 9.54 0.08 -8.51
N ARG A 178 8.58 0.10 -7.60
CA ARG A 178 8.61 0.90 -6.36
C ARG A 178 9.19 0.09 -5.23
N ALA A 179 9.92 0.71 -4.32
CA ALA A 179 10.40 0.01 -3.14
C ALA A 179 9.31 -0.09 -2.05
N TYR A 180 9.46 -1.04 -1.12
CA TYR A 180 8.55 -1.11 0.03
C TYR A 180 9.26 -1.44 1.34
N GLY A 181 8.61 -1.01 2.45
CA GLY A 181 8.89 -1.42 3.81
C GLY A 181 7.60 -1.70 4.58
N LEU A 182 7.69 -2.49 5.64
CA LEU A 182 6.56 -2.90 6.48
C LEU A 182 6.90 -2.73 7.95
N ILE A 183 5.94 -2.19 8.72
CA ILE A 183 5.95 -2.18 10.19
C ILE A 183 4.63 -2.79 10.63
N VAL A 184 4.66 -4.03 11.10
CA VAL A 184 3.47 -4.75 11.58
C VAL A 184 3.60 -4.99 13.07
N HIS A 185 2.57 -4.64 13.83
CA HIS A 185 2.58 -4.82 15.27
C HIS A 185 1.28 -5.42 15.79
N GLY A 186 1.34 -6.01 16.96
CA GLY A 186 0.20 -6.59 17.65
C GLY A 186 0.47 -6.77 19.12
N ASP A 187 -0.53 -7.24 19.87
CA ASP A 187 -0.42 -7.42 21.31
C ASP A 187 -0.22 -8.89 21.69
N VAL A 188 -0.70 -9.86 20.88
CA VAL A 188 -0.78 -11.27 21.27
C VAL A 188 -0.33 -12.25 20.18
N ALA A 189 -0.87 -12.18 18.97
CA ALA A 189 -0.63 -13.19 17.92
C ALA A 189 -0.92 -12.67 16.52
N GLY A 190 -0.36 -13.34 15.48
CA GLY A 190 -0.73 -13.15 14.06
C GLY A 190 0.07 -12.09 13.32
N ILE A 191 1.10 -11.47 13.93
CA ILE A 191 1.87 -10.42 13.26
C ILE A 191 2.72 -10.97 12.11
N GLU A 192 3.32 -12.13 12.26
CA GLU A 192 4.19 -12.76 11.28
C GLU A 192 3.42 -13.12 10.00
N ASP A 193 2.23 -13.69 10.15
CA ASP A 193 1.37 -14.04 9.02
C ASP A 193 0.83 -12.80 8.31
N ALA A 194 0.41 -11.78 9.06
CA ALA A 194 -0.03 -10.51 8.49
C ALA A 194 1.10 -9.81 7.74
N ARG A 195 2.32 -9.76 8.30
CA ARG A 195 3.50 -9.21 7.62
C ARG A 195 3.83 -9.99 6.35
N ARG A 196 3.83 -11.33 6.42
CA ARG A 196 4.10 -12.18 5.26
C ARG A 196 3.07 -11.95 4.15
N ALA A 197 1.78 -11.91 4.49
CA ALA A 197 0.72 -11.66 3.51
C ALA A 197 0.88 -10.30 2.80
N LEU A 198 1.29 -9.25 3.53
CA LEU A 198 1.57 -7.94 2.96
C LEU A 198 2.81 -7.96 2.06
N SER A 199 3.89 -8.66 2.48
CA SER A 199 5.09 -8.80 1.65
C SER A 199 4.78 -9.54 0.35
N ASP A 200 4.14 -10.70 0.44
CA ASP A 200 3.81 -11.53 -0.72
C ASP A 200 2.91 -10.78 -1.71
N TRP A 201 1.98 -9.96 -1.20
CA TRP A 201 1.15 -9.11 -2.03
C TRP A 201 1.94 -8.02 -2.76
N LEU A 202 2.85 -7.32 -2.07
CA LEU A 202 3.68 -6.27 -2.68
C LEU A 202 4.69 -6.86 -3.69
N ASP A 203 5.32 -7.98 -3.33
CA ASP A 203 6.21 -8.71 -4.25
C ASP A 203 5.46 -9.13 -5.53
N TRP A 204 4.22 -9.64 -5.35
CA TRP A 204 3.37 -10.01 -6.47
C TRP A 204 3.03 -8.83 -7.40
N MET A 205 2.83 -7.63 -6.84
CA MET A 205 2.58 -6.41 -7.60
C MET A 205 3.85 -5.82 -8.24
N GLY A 206 4.99 -6.48 -8.12
CA GLY A 206 6.27 -6.04 -8.70
C GLY A 206 6.97 -4.94 -7.90
N PHE A 207 6.63 -4.77 -6.61
CA PHE A 207 7.40 -3.89 -5.74
C PHE A 207 8.75 -4.53 -5.39
N ILE A 208 9.69 -3.71 -4.97
CA ILE A 208 11.06 -4.11 -4.62
C ILE A 208 11.21 -4.04 -3.10
N ASP A 209 11.50 -5.19 -2.48
CA ASP A 209 11.81 -5.27 -1.07
C ASP A 209 13.05 -4.40 -0.74
N ALA A 210 12.89 -3.47 0.20
CA ALA A 210 14.00 -2.61 0.64
C ALA A 210 15.01 -3.34 1.56
N GLY A 211 14.83 -4.63 1.78
CA GLY A 211 15.73 -5.51 2.51
C GLY A 211 15.18 -6.00 3.85
N VAL A 212 15.93 -6.90 4.48
CA VAL A 212 15.49 -7.58 5.71
C VAL A 212 15.13 -6.61 6.84
N GLN A 213 15.84 -5.48 6.95
CA GLN A 213 15.56 -4.46 7.97
C GLN A 213 14.34 -3.58 7.64
N ALA A 214 13.80 -3.67 6.43
CA ALA A 214 12.60 -2.97 6.02
C ALA A 214 11.31 -3.74 6.34
N ARG A 215 11.41 -4.91 6.94
CA ARG A 215 10.28 -5.80 7.28
C ARG A 215 10.26 -6.06 8.78
N LEU A 216 9.63 -5.15 9.52
CA LEU A 216 9.49 -5.23 10.96
C LEU A 216 8.16 -5.90 11.34
N ASP A 217 8.23 -6.88 12.23
CA ASP A 217 7.09 -7.43 12.97
C ASP A 217 7.45 -7.52 14.45
N ARG A 218 6.64 -6.90 15.32
CA ARG A 218 6.90 -6.88 16.77
C ARG A 218 5.61 -6.87 17.57
N TYR A 219 5.64 -7.64 18.65
CA TYR A 219 4.64 -7.56 19.70
C TYR A 219 4.97 -6.37 20.61
N ILE A 220 3.96 -5.53 20.89
CA ILE A 220 4.09 -4.34 21.74
C ILE A 220 3.06 -4.44 22.85
N GLY A 221 3.53 -4.55 24.12
CA GLY A 221 2.66 -4.79 25.26
C GLY A 221 2.13 -6.25 25.30
N TYR A 222 2.99 -7.20 24.99
CA TYR A 222 2.64 -8.62 24.93
C TYR A 222 2.08 -9.11 26.28
N TYR A 223 0.83 -9.53 26.26
CA TYR A 223 0.04 -9.91 27.46
C TYR A 223 -0.12 -8.82 28.52
N GLU A 224 0.25 -7.58 28.25
CA GLU A 224 -0.05 -6.46 29.14
C GLU A 224 -1.52 -6.02 29.01
N PRO A 225 -2.09 -5.37 30.04
CA PRO A 225 -3.42 -4.78 29.92
C PRO A 225 -3.47 -3.74 28.77
N TYR A 226 -4.55 -3.72 28.01
CA TYR A 226 -4.73 -2.72 26.94
C TYR A 226 -4.62 -1.26 27.43
N ALA A 227 -4.98 -1.03 28.70
CA ALA A 227 -4.88 0.30 29.34
C ALA A 227 -3.45 0.86 29.38
N THR A 228 -2.43 0.02 29.35
CA THR A 228 -1.00 0.41 29.44
C THR A 228 -0.24 0.16 28.15
N SER A 229 -0.91 -0.26 27.08
CA SER A 229 -0.24 -0.70 25.84
C SER A 229 0.44 0.45 25.07
N HIS A 230 0.00 1.70 25.22
CA HIS A 230 0.69 2.87 24.68
C HIS A 230 1.98 3.18 25.43
N ASP A 231 1.95 3.07 26.75
CA ASP A 231 3.14 3.25 27.60
C ASP A 231 4.21 2.20 27.28
N SER A 232 3.80 1.00 26.87
CA SER A 232 4.71 -0.05 26.44
C SER A 232 5.50 0.37 25.20
N LEU A 233 4.87 0.98 24.21
CA LEU A 233 5.56 1.54 23.05
C LEU A 233 6.49 2.69 23.42
N ASP A 234 6.04 3.57 24.32
CA ASP A 234 6.82 4.75 24.73
C ASP A 234 8.11 4.37 25.46
N ARG A 235 8.10 3.25 26.19
CA ARG A 235 9.28 2.70 26.89
C ARG A 235 10.16 1.80 26.02
N ASP A 236 9.66 1.33 24.89
CA ASP A 236 10.37 0.39 24.03
C ASP A 236 11.24 1.12 22.99
N GLU A 237 12.38 1.63 23.44
CA GLU A 237 13.35 2.31 22.56
C GLU A 237 13.86 1.39 21.44
N ALA A 238 13.92 0.08 21.67
CA ALA A 238 14.38 -0.88 20.68
C ALA A 238 13.42 -0.98 19.51
N VAL A 239 12.11 -1.10 19.75
CA VAL A 239 11.08 -1.11 18.68
C VAL A 239 11.05 0.21 17.94
N GLN A 240 11.20 1.34 18.65
CA GLN A 240 11.28 2.66 18.01
C GLN A 240 12.49 2.75 17.07
N GLU A 241 13.66 2.24 17.50
CA GLU A 241 14.87 2.25 16.66
C GLU A 241 14.74 1.27 15.47
N GLU A 242 14.12 0.13 15.66
CA GLU A 242 13.78 -0.78 14.55
C GLU A 242 12.85 -0.11 13.53
N ALA A 243 11.85 0.67 13.96
CA ALA A 243 11.00 1.45 13.06
C ALA A 243 11.79 2.51 12.28
N ARG A 244 12.76 3.18 12.92
CA ARG A 244 13.70 4.09 12.23
C ARG A 244 14.55 3.32 11.21
N ASN A 245 14.98 2.11 11.52
CA ASN A 245 15.77 1.29 10.59
C ASN A 245 14.96 0.88 9.35
N VAL A 246 13.66 0.60 9.48
CA VAL A 246 12.77 0.41 8.33
C VAL A 246 12.78 1.66 7.44
N ALA A 247 12.60 2.83 8.01
CA ALA A 247 12.62 4.09 7.27
C ALA A 247 13.96 4.36 6.58
N ARG A 248 15.10 4.13 7.27
CA ARG A 248 16.45 4.27 6.68
C ARG A 248 16.69 3.29 5.53
N ALA A 249 16.25 2.05 5.68
CA ALA A 249 16.37 1.04 4.63
C ALA A 249 15.58 1.44 3.38
N VAL A 250 14.35 1.91 3.56
CA VAL A 250 13.50 2.39 2.46
C VAL A 250 14.11 3.66 1.84
N ALA A 251 14.61 4.62 2.62
CA ALA A 251 15.26 5.82 2.11
C ALA A 251 16.46 5.45 1.22
N LYS A 252 17.32 4.53 1.68
CA LYS A 252 18.44 4.01 0.89
C LYS A 252 17.95 3.33 -0.40
N ALA A 253 16.93 2.48 -0.32
CA ALA A 253 16.36 1.81 -1.48
C ALA A 253 15.84 2.82 -2.52
N VAL A 254 15.18 3.89 -2.10
CA VAL A 254 14.70 4.96 -2.99
C VAL A 254 15.86 5.67 -3.70
N VAL A 255 16.95 5.97 -2.98
CA VAL A 255 18.15 6.58 -3.58
C VAL A 255 18.77 5.66 -4.63
N GLU A 256 18.92 4.37 -4.29
CA GLU A 256 19.50 3.37 -5.21
C GLU A 256 18.59 3.12 -6.42
N LEU A 257 17.27 3.07 -6.21
CA LEU A 257 16.27 2.93 -7.26
C LEU A 257 16.35 4.07 -8.28
N ARG A 258 16.35 5.31 -7.78
CA ARG A 258 16.37 6.50 -8.63
C ARG A 258 17.70 6.71 -9.34
N ALA A 259 18.77 6.16 -8.79
CA ALA A 259 20.08 6.10 -9.44
C ALA A 259 20.23 4.92 -10.43
N GLY A 260 19.16 4.11 -10.62
CA GLY A 260 19.19 2.96 -11.52
C GLY A 260 20.03 1.78 -11.02
N ARG A 261 20.45 1.79 -9.75
CA ARG A 261 21.29 0.73 -9.16
C ARG A 261 20.48 -0.37 -8.47
N LEU A 262 19.25 -0.08 -8.05
CA LEU A 262 18.33 -1.06 -7.50
C LEU A 262 17.29 -1.45 -8.56
N GLN A 263 17.23 -2.71 -8.90
CA GLN A 263 16.25 -3.27 -9.82
C GLN A 263 15.58 -4.47 -9.19
N ALA A 264 14.34 -4.75 -9.59
CA ALA A 264 13.69 -5.99 -9.21
C ALA A 264 14.52 -7.18 -9.72
N VAL A 265 14.78 -8.13 -8.85
CA VAL A 265 15.41 -9.38 -9.23
C VAL A 265 14.44 -10.12 -10.14
N GLN A 266 14.70 -10.10 -11.44
CA GLN A 266 14.00 -10.97 -12.39
C GLN A 266 14.70 -12.35 -12.33
N PRO A 267 14.08 -13.36 -11.72
CA PRO A 267 14.65 -14.69 -11.78
C PRO A 267 14.56 -15.16 -13.24
N ASN A 268 15.70 -15.43 -13.87
CA ASN A 268 15.77 -16.18 -15.13
C ASN A 268 15.33 -17.65 -14.95
N LEU A 269 14.36 -17.87 -14.09
CA LEU A 269 13.84 -19.19 -13.77
C LEU A 269 12.54 -19.41 -14.55
N SER A 270 12.47 -20.54 -15.25
CA SER A 270 11.21 -20.95 -15.85
C SER A 270 10.13 -21.11 -14.77
N ARG A 271 8.96 -20.53 -14.98
CA ARG A 271 7.82 -20.74 -14.10
C ARG A 271 7.09 -22.01 -14.56
N PRO A 272 7.26 -23.16 -13.90
CA PRO A 272 6.67 -24.44 -14.35
C PRO A 272 5.15 -24.48 -14.21
N ARG A 273 4.56 -23.51 -13.51
CA ARG A 273 3.11 -23.35 -13.41
C ARG A 273 2.72 -21.98 -13.96
N PRO A 274 1.91 -21.92 -15.02
CA PRO A 274 1.31 -20.68 -15.46
C PRO A 274 0.40 -20.15 -14.34
N LYS A 275 0.21 -18.87 -14.35
CA LYS A 275 -0.67 -18.15 -13.41
C LYS A 275 -2.13 -18.56 -13.58
#